data_804f2f0216e980abb88c48224b10800b
#
_entry.id   804f2f0216e980abb88c48224b10800b
#
_cell.length_a   1.000
_cell.length_b   1.000
_cell.length_c   1.000
_cell.angle_alpha   90.00
_cell.angle_beta   90.00
_cell.angle_gamma   90.00
#
_symmetry.space_group_name_H-M   'P 1'
#
loop_
_entity.id
_entity.type
_entity.pdbx_description
1 polymer ?
#
loop_
_entity_poly.entity_id
_entity_poly.type
_entity_poly.pdbx_seq_one_letter_code
_entity_poly.pdbx_strand_id
1 'polypeptide(L)'
;MRRLFLFFLLPVLLLLACQASEEKKIHQILDRRQEALQKRDLSLYLSCISEAYGDREEDFSQLRKRIEGYFKTFDRITYSSWDRSIQIDGETSTVIQQFYLEVGKGEEKKRYSGKETLFFKKERKEWRIIKGL
;
A
#
# COMPACT_ATOMS: atom_id res chain seq x y z
N MET A 1 -28.36 -37.78 -9.82
CA MET A 1 -28.35 -36.35 -10.12
C MET A 1 -27.84 -35.42 -8.96
N ARG A 2 -27.84 -35.90 -7.73
CA ARG A 2 -27.39 -35.06 -6.56
C ARG A 2 -25.87 -34.95 -6.34
N ARG A 3 -25.07 -35.79 -7.02
CA ARG A 3 -23.59 -35.83 -6.80
C ARG A 3 -22.77 -34.96 -7.76
N LEU A 4 -23.34 -34.41 -8.82
CA LEU A 4 -22.63 -33.56 -9.79
C LEU A 4 -22.52 -32.09 -9.34
N PHE A 5 -23.40 -31.61 -8.47
CA PHE A 5 -23.41 -30.22 -7.99
C PHE A 5 -22.32 -29.91 -6.93
N LEU A 6 -21.83 -30.93 -6.21
CA LEU A 6 -20.81 -30.76 -5.19
C LEU A 6 -19.40 -30.50 -5.77
N PHE A 7 -19.13 -31.00 -6.97
CA PHE A 7 -17.80 -30.84 -7.60
C PHE A 7 -17.55 -29.45 -8.19
N PHE A 8 -18.58 -28.67 -8.49
CA PHE A 8 -18.45 -27.32 -9.02
C PHE A 8 -18.32 -26.27 -7.92
N LEU A 9 -18.77 -26.53 -6.71
CA LEU A 9 -18.68 -25.59 -5.57
C LEU A 9 -17.27 -25.54 -4.94
N LEU A 10 -16.51 -26.61 -5.00
CA LEU A 10 -15.18 -26.71 -4.38
C LEU A 10 -14.13 -25.77 -5.03
N PRO A 11 -13.99 -25.68 -6.36
CA PRO A 11 -13.02 -24.76 -6.98
C PRO A 11 -13.37 -23.29 -6.79
N VAL A 12 -14.66 -22.94 -6.73
CA VAL A 12 -15.08 -21.55 -6.48
C VAL A 12 -14.72 -21.10 -5.05
N LEU A 13 -14.92 -21.98 -4.06
CA LEU A 13 -14.53 -21.70 -2.67
C LEU A 13 -13.01 -21.52 -2.50
N LEU A 14 -12.21 -22.32 -3.22
CA LEU A 14 -10.74 -22.20 -3.19
C LEU A 14 -10.25 -20.88 -3.83
N LEU A 15 -10.88 -20.43 -4.90
CA LEU A 15 -10.55 -19.16 -5.55
C LEU A 15 -10.89 -17.96 -4.66
N LEU A 16 -12.04 -17.97 -4.00
CA LEU A 16 -12.44 -16.91 -3.06
C LEU A 16 -11.50 -16.85 -1.84
N ALA A 17 -11.10 -17.99 -1.29
CA ALA A 17 -10.16 -18.03 -0.17
C ALA A 17 -8.77 -17.53 -0.56
N CYS A 18 -8.30 -17.80 -1.78
CA CYS A 18 -7.03 -17.33 -2.31
C CYS A 18 -7.04 -15.80 -2.48
N GLN A 19 -8.13 -15.25 -3.02
CA GLN A 19 -8.29 -13.79 -3.19
C GLN A 19 -8.34 -13.06 -1.86
N ALA A 20 -9.08 -13.55 -0.87
CA ALA A 20 -9.13 -12.99 0.48
C ALA A 20 -7.75 -12.98 1.16
N SER A 21 -6.93 -14.02 0.95
CA SER A 21 -5.55 -14.09 1.43
C SER A 21 -4.64 -13.03 0.77
N GLU A 22 -4.79 -12.78 -0.53
CA GLU A 22 -4.02 -11.76 -1.24
C GLU A 22 -4.42 -10.34 -0.81
N GLU A 23 -5.71 -10.07 -0.64
CA GLU A 23 -6.18 -8.78 -0.09
C GLU A 23 -5.60 -8.50 1.29
N LYS A 24 -5.58 -9.51 2.17
CA LYS A 24 -4.96 -9.40 3.50
C LYS A 24 -3.49 -8.99 3.43
N LYS A 25 -2.73 -9.55 2.50
CA LYS A 25 -1.32 -9.18 2.30
C LYS A 25 -1.18 -7.72 1.87
N ILE A 26 -2.05 -7.23 0.99
CA ILE A 26 -2.05 -5.83 0.56
C ILE A 26 -2.40 -4.91 1.75
N HIS A 27 -3.40 -5.24 2.56
CA HIS A 27 -3.68 -4.52 3.80
C HIS A 27 -2.46 -4.44 4.73
N GLN A 28 -1.72 -5.52 4.87
CA GLN A 28 -0.50 -5.55 5.68
C GLN A 28 0.60 -4.61 5.15
N ILE A 29 0.74 -4.48 3.83
CA ILE A 29 1.68 -3.51 3.23
C ILE A 29 1.23 -2.07 3.50
N LEU A 30 -0.07 -1.79 3.37
CA LEU A 30 -0.64 -0.47 3.67
C LEU A 30 -0.45 -0.08 5.14
N ASP A 31 -0.69 -1.01 6.05
CA ASP A 31 -0.50 -0.81 7.49
C ASP A 31 0.99 -0.61 7.85
N ARG A 32 1.89 -1.38 7.23
CA ARG A 32 3.33 -1.22 7.37
C ARG A 32 3.81 0.14 6.88
N ARG A 33 3.30 0.61 5.74
CA ARG A 33 3.60 1.96 5.23
C ARG A 33 3.13 3.04 6.21
N GLN A 34 1.94 2.91 6.77
CA GLN A 34 1.43 3.82 7.79
C GLN A 34 2.33 3.86 9.03
N GLU A 35 2.71 2.70 9.54
CA GLU A 35 3.65 2.58 10.66
C GLU A 35 5.00 3.23 10.35
N ALA A 36 5.55 2.98 9.17
CA ALA A 36 6.82 3.54 8.73
C ALA A 36 6.80 5.08 8.67
N LEU A 37 5.71 5.66 8.18
CA LEU A 37 5.53 7.12 8.15
C LEU A 37 5.45 7.70 9.57
N GLN A 38 4.68 7.09 10.46
CA GLN A 38 4.52 7.56 11.85
C GLN A 38 5.82 7.44 12.65
N LYS A 39 6.58 6.37 12.46
CA LYS A 39 7.88 6.15 13.11
C LYS A 39 9.03 6.85 12.41
N ARG A 40 8.81 7.42 11.22
CA ARG A 40 9.84 7.96 10.34
C ARG A 40 10.95 6.94 10.06
N ASP A 41 10.55 5.70 9.82
CA ASP A 41 11.44 4.58 9.54
C ASP A 41 11.58 4.40 8.02
N LEU A 42 12.68 4.91 7.46
CA LEU A 42 12.93 4.86 6.02
C LEU A 42 13.07 3.44 5.50
N SER A 43 13.76 2.57 6.23
CA SER A 43 13.95 1.17 5.83
C SER A 43 12.61 0.43 5.75
N LEU A 44 11.77 0.61 6.77
CA LEU A 44 10.43 0.02 6.80
C LEU A 44 9.54 0.57 5.68
N TYR A 45 9.61 1.88 5.41
CA TYR A 45 8.88 2.51 4.31
C TYR A 45 9.29 1.92 2.97
N LEU A 46 10.58 1.85 2.69
CA LEU A 46 11.11 1.35 1.42
C LEU A 46 10.84 -0.15 1.22
N SER A 47 10.68 -0.91 2.31
CA SER A 47 10.28 -2.32 2.22
C SER A 47 8.89 -2.53 1.60
N CYS A 48 8.05 -1.50 1.61
CA CYS A 48 6.72 -1.51 0.97
C CYS A 48 6.76 -1.18 -0.52
N ILE A 49 7.89 -0.67 -1.02
CA ILE A 49 8.02 -0.08 -2.35
C ILE A 49 8.85 -1.00 -3.25
N SER A 50 8.42 -1.15 -4.49
CA SER A 50 9.20 -1.85 -5.51
C SER A 50 10.44 -1.03 -5.91
N GLU A 51 11.56 -1.68 -6.14
CA GLU A 51 12.73 -1.05 -6.75
C GLU A 51 12.46 -0.58 -8.19
N ALA A 52 11.42 -1.13 -8.84
CA ALA A 52 10.92 -0.71 -10.14
C ALA A 52 9.86 0.40 -10.06
N TYR A 53 9.73 1.06 -8.89
CA TYR A 53 8.80 2.19 -8.72
C TYR A 53 9.04 3.25 -9.76
N GLY A 54 7.94 3.75 -10.35
CA GLY A 54 7.98 4.86 -11.27
C GLY A 54 6.62 5.54 -11.36
N ASP A 55 6.59 6.83 -11.09
CA ASP A 55 5.39 7.66 -11.24
C ASP A 55 5.78 9.05 -11.75
N ARG A 56 5.19 9.43 -12.89
CA ARG A 56 5.54 10.68 -13.58
C ARG A 56 7.03 10.70 -13.92
N GLU A 57 7.80 11.60 -13.31
CA GLU A 57 9.24 11.73 -13.49
C GLU A 57 10.04 11.23 -12.28
N GLU A 58 9.39 10.58 -11.31
CA GLU A 58 10.01 10.10 -10.08
C GLU A 58 10.24 8.59 -10.14
N ASP A 59 11.48 8.16 -9.96
CA ASP A 59 11.87 6.75 -9.77
C ASP A 59 12.04 6.41 -8.28
N PHE A 60 12.40 5.15 -7.99
CA PHE A 60 12.64 4.68 -6.63
C PHE A 60 13.71 5.49 -5.88
N SER A 61 14.81 5.87 -6.56
CA SER A 61 15.90 6.62 -5.94
C SER A 61 15.45 8.04 -5.56
N GLN A 62 14.66 8.67 -6.42
CA GLN A 62 14.12 10.00 -6.18
C GLN A 62 13.05 9.97 -5.08
N LEU A 63 12.17 8.96 -5.09
CA LEU A 63 11.21 8.72 -4.01
C LEU A 63 11.92 8.56 -2.66
N ARG A 64 12.96 7.72 -2.61
CA ARG A 64 13.78 7.52 -1.42
C ARG A 64 14.32 8.85 -0.87
N LYS A 65 14.94 9.66 -1.72
CA LYS A 65 15.48 10.97 -1.32
C LYS A 65 14.38 11.90 -0.80
N ARG A 66 13.22 11.91 -1.43
CA ARG A 66 12.08 12.73 -1.01
C ARG A 66 11.58 12.31 0.37
N ILE A 67 11.37 11.02 0.61
CA ILE A 67 10.90 10.50 1.91
C ILE A 67 11.95 10.71 3.00
N GLU A 68 13.22 10.45 2.70
CA GLU A 68 14.33 10.74 3.62
C GLU A 68 14.35 12.22 4.03
N GLY A 69 14.16 13.11 3.06
CA GLY A 69 14.06 14.55 3.31
C GLY A 69 12.89 14.92 4.23
N TYR A 70 11.71 14.29 4.03
CA TYR A 70 10.56 14.49 4.91
C TYR A 70 10.84 14.02 6.35
N PHE A 71 11.48 12.87 6.51
CA PHE A 71 11.81 12.33 7.84
C PHE A 71 12.86 13.16 8.58
N LYS A 72 13.73 13.86 7.86
CA LYS A 72 14.68 14.82 8.44
C LYS A 72 14.04 16.17 8.76
N THR A 73 13.08 16.60 7.93
CA THR A 73 12.47 17.93 8.04
C THR A 73 11.40 17.98 9.13
N PHE A 74 10.56 16.94 9.22
CA PHE A 74 9.44 16.91 10.15
C PHE A 74 9.79 16.09 11.39
N ASP A 75 9.53 16.62 12.56
CA ASP A 75 9.73 15.93 13.84
C ASP A 75 8.52 15.03 14.19
N ARG A 76 7.34 15.29 13.60
CA ARG A 76 6.13 14.49 13.75
C ARG A 76 5.46 14.27 12.42
N ILE A 77 5.05 13.03 12.18
CA ILE A 77 4.23 12.65 11.04
C ILE A 77 3.10 11.76 11.56
N THR A 78 1.86 12.19 11.33
CA THR A 78 0.66 11.38 11.57
C THR A 78 0.03 11.05 10.23
N TYR A 79 -0.10 9.78 9.93
CA TYR A 79 -0.75 9.30 8.71
C TYR A 79 -1.76 8.23 9.05
N SER A 80 -2.92 8.31 8.45
CA SER A 80 -3.95 7.27 8.52
C SER A 80 -4.67 7.12 7.18
N SER A 81 -5.13 5.91 6.91
CA SER A 81 -5.93 5.62 5.72
C SER A 81 -7.11 4.71 6.06
N TRP A 82 -8.20 4.88 5.34
CA TRP A 82 -9.44 4.13 5.53
C TRP A 82 -10.22 4.04 4.23
N ASP A 83 -11.35 3.33 4.24
CA ASP A 83 -12.21 3.09 3.07
C ASP A 83 -11.41 2.51 1.89
N ARG A 84 -10.64 1.48 2.18
CA ARG A 84 -9.77 0.81 1.21
C ARG A 84 -10.59 -0.04 0.25
N SER A 85 -10.59 0.32 -1.02
CA SER A 85 -11.09 -0.49 -2.12
C SER A 85 -9.91 -1.15 -2.82
N ILE A 86 -9.81 -2.47 -2.73
CA ILE A 86 -8.71 -3.26 -3.29
C ILE A 86 -9.25 -4.08 -4.46
N GLN A 87 -8.68 -3.89 -5.63
CA GLN A 87 -8.98 -4.64 -6.84
C GLN A 87 -7.73 -5.38 -7.30
N ILE A 88 -7.80 -6.71 -7.34
CA ILE A 88 -6.69 -7.59 -7.72
C ILE A 88 -6.96 -8.15 -9.10
N ASP A 89 -5.97 -8.05 -9.97
CA ASP A 89 -5.97 -8.63 -11.31
C ASP A 89 -4.64 -9.39 -11.52
N GLY A 90 -4.65 -10.69 -11.25
CA GLY A 90 -3.46 -11.53 -11.31
C GLY A 90 -2.37 -11.05 -10.35
N GLU A 91 -1.24 -10.62 -10.89
CA GLU A 91 -0.07 -10.13 -10.14
C GLU A 91 -0.04 -8.60 -9.97
N THR A 92 -1.12 -7.93 -10.34
CA THR A 92 -1.29 -6.48 -10.14
C THR A 92 -2.48 -6.17 -9.27
N SER A 93 -2.44 -5.05 -8.58
CA SER A 93 -3.58 -4.56 -7.80
C SER A 93 -3.65 -3.05 -7.82
N THR A 94 -4.88 -2.54 -7.78
CA THR A 94 -5.16 -1.11 -7.59
C THR A 94 -5.88 -0.94 -6.26
N VAL A 95 -5.39 -0.03 -5.44
CA VAL A 95 -6.01 0.35 -4.18
C VAL A 95 -6.41 1.81 -4.24
N ILE A 96 -7.68 2.07 -3.93
CA ILE A 96 -8.20 3.43 -3.74
C ILE A 96 -8.59 3.55 -2.27
N GLN A 97 -8.11 4.60 -1.60
CA GLN A 97 -8.39 4.83 -0.19
C GLN A 97 -8.46 6.31 0.14
N GLN A 98 -9.13 6.64 1.23
CA GLN A 98 -9.06 7.96 1.84
C GLN A 98 -7.81 8.03 2.71
N PHE A 99 -7.22 9.22 2.84
CA PHE A 99 -6.09 9.44 3.73
C PHE A 99 -6.17 10.77 4.47
N TYR A 100 -5.50 10.80 5.59
CA TYR A 100 -5.16 12.00 6.35
C TYR A 100 -3.67 11.99 6.66
N LEU A 101 -3.03 13.13 6.45
CA LEU A 101 -1.62 13.34 6.76
C LEU A 101 -1.47 14.65 7.51
N GLU A 102 -0.87 14.61 8.68
CA GLU A 102 -0.39 15.79 9.41
C GLU A 102 1.13 15.69 9.55
N VAL A 103 1.82 16.75 9.16
CA VAL A 103 3.26 16.90 9.38
C VAL A 103 3.51 18.08 10.26
N GLY A 104 4.43 17.95 11.22
CA GLY A 104 4.76 18.98 12.18
C GLY A 104 6.26 19.22 12.29
N LYS A 105 6.61 20.49 12.49
CA LYS A 105 7.98 20.94 12.81
C LYS A 105 7.89 22.01 13.89
N GLY A 106 8.36 21.69 15.09
CA GLY A 106 8.15 22.58 16.23
C GLY A 106 6.66 22.81 16.50
N GLU A 107 6.21 24.05 16.51
CA GLU A 107 4.79 24.41 16.69
C GLU A 107 4.02 24.47 15.37
N GLU A 108 4.70 24.47 14.23
CA GLU A 108 4.07 24.51 12.92
C GLU A 108 3.52 23.14 12.54
N LYS A 109 2.30 23.14 11.98
CA LYS A 109 1.62 21.94 11.48
C LYS A 109 1.00 22.22 10.12
N LYS A 110 1.11 21.21 9.24
CA LYS A 110 0.40 21.18 7.95
C LYS A 110 -0.42 19.91 7.86
N ARG A 111 -1.62 20.03 7.31
CA ARG A 111 -2.60 18.94 7.19
C ARG A 111 -3.01 18.76 5.74
N TYR A 112 -3.10 17.53 5.35
CA TYR A 112 -3.55 17.10 4.03
C TYR A 112 -4.55 15.96 4.18
N SER A 113 -5.58 15.97 3.37
CA SER A 113 -6.52 14.85 3.30
C SER A 113 -7.06 14.72 1.89
N GLY A 114 -7.51 13.55 1.56
CA GLY A 114 -8.07 13.29 0.24
C GLY A 114 -8.15 11.82 -0.08
N LYS A 115 -8.23 11.54 -1.36
CA LYS A 115 -8.24 10.21 -1.92
C LYS A 115 -6.91 9.94 -2.62
N GLU A 116 -6.29 8.81 -2.35
CA GLU A 116 -5.10 8.35 -3.08
C GLU A 116 -5.38 7.04 -3.81
N THR A 117 -4.70 6.87 -4.93
CA THR A 117 -4.74 5.65 -5.73
C THR A 117 -3.35 5.07 -5.82
N LEU A 118 -3.18 3.86 -5.30
CA LEU A 118 -1.92 3.15 -5.26
C LEU A 118 -1.97 1.93 -6.19
N PHE A 119 -0.88 1.72 -6.92
CA PHE A 119 -0.74 0.56 -7.79
C PHE A 119 0.31 -0.38 -7.21
N PHE A 120 -0.03 -1.66 -7.17
CA PHE A 120 0.80 -2.73 -6.62
C PHE A 120 1.17 -3.73 -7.69
N LYS A 121 2.33 -4.34 -7.51
CA LYS A 121 2.76 -5.52 -8.26
C LYS A 121 3.24 -6.59 -7.29
N LYS A 122 2.90 -7.84 -7.61
CA LYS A 122 3.41 -9.00 -6.88
C LYS A 122 4.76 -9.39 -7.45
N GLU A 123 5.79 -9.32 -6.61
CA GLU A 123 7.18 -9.61 -6.95
C GLU A 123 7.69 -10.69 -6.00
N ARG A 124 8.12 -11.84 -6.52
CA ARG A 124 8.61 -12.96 -5.70
C ARG A 124 7.64 -13.32 -4.55
N LYS A 125 6.34 -13.40 -4.85
CA LYS A 125 5.23 -13.67 -3.91
C LYS A 125 4.93 -12.56 -2.91
N GLU A 126 5.55 -11.39 -3.02
CA GLU A 126 5.30 -10.24 -2.16
C GLU A 126 4.70 -9.07 -2.94
N TRP A 127 3.71 -8.41 -2.37
CA TRP A 127 3.14 -7.21 -2.93
C TRP A 127 4.00 -5.99 -2.62
N ARG A 128 4.23 -5.14 -3.62
CA ARG A 128 4.96 -3.88 -3.48
C ARG A 128 4.28 -2.78 -4.27
N ILE A 129 4.37 -1.55 -3.76
CA ILE A 129 3.83 -0.37 -4.42
C ILE A 129 4.76 0.01 -5.57
N ILE A 130 4.20 0.16 -6.77
CA ILE A 130 4.95 0.51 -7.99
C ILE A 130 4.63 1.91 -8.51
N LYS A 131 3.54 2.54 -8.02
CA LYS A 131 3.09 3.86 -8.47
C LYS A 131 2.05 4.45 -7.52
N GLY A 132 1.92 5.78 -7.50
CA GLY A 132 0.83 6.50 -6.83
C GLY A 132 1.23 7.20 -5.53
N LEU A 133 2.54 7.39 -5.27
CA LEU A 133 3.04 8.02 -4.04
C LEU A 133 3.47 9.47 -4.25
#